data_534a043a2298447cf90de16d5aacd076
#
_entry.id   534a043a2298447cf90de16d5aacd076
#
_cell.length_a   1.000
_cell.length_b   1.000
_cell.length_c   1.000
_cell.angle_alpha   90.00
_cell.angle_beta   90.00
_cell.angle_gamma   90.00
#
_symmetry.space_group_name_H-M   'P 1'
#
loop_
_entity.id
_entity.type
_entity.pdbx_description
1 polymer ?
#
loop_
_entity_poly.entity_id
_entity_poly.type
_entity_poly.pdbx_seq_one_letter_code
_entity_poly.pdbx_strand_id
1 'polypeptide(L)'
;ILTFAIFTALLVTAAVHMPKKSGNTVCIDAGHGGYDVGATNGERYEKDDNLRLAKAVEAELKARGINTIMTRSDDTYVSLEDRCKTANKKKADLFISLHRNSADSGCGFEIWTLKNSPPDDLLLAENIMDALGEVGLSKNRGVKGGIAGNGNNYYVNKNTDMPSCLAEMGFITDDGDNALFDKNLQSYAAAIADA
;
A
#
# COMPACT_ATOMS: atom_id res chain seq x y z
N ILE A 1 25.92 5.42 69.64
CA ILE A 1 25.28 6.21 68.57
C ILE A 1 25.91 5.72 67.25
N LEU A 2 25.15 4.89 66.49
CA LEU A 2 25.58 4.37 65.19
C LEU A 2 24.94 5.23 64.09
N THR A 3 25.76 5.94 63.33
CA THR A 3 25.33 6.73 62.18
C THR A 3 25.30 5.84 60.93
N PHE A 4 24.12 5.57 60.40
CA PHE A 4 23.93 4.91 59.10
C PHE A 4 24.09 5.94 57.98
N ALA A 5 25.13 5.80 57.16
CA ALA A 5 25.28 6.56 55.93
C ALA A 5 24.49 5.87 54.83
N ILE A 6 23.44 6.52 54.30
CA ILE A 6 22.67 6.07 53.15
C ILE A 6 23.42 6.50 51.88
N PHE A 7 24.02 5.55 51.15
CA PHE A 7 24.55 5.77 49.81
C PHE A 7 23.40 5.69 48.81
N THR A 8 22.95 6.81 48.30
CA THR A 8 22.06 6.87 47.14
C THR A 8 22.89 6.70 45.86
N ALA A 9 22.83 5.52 45.25
CA ALA A 9 23.40 5.29 43.94
C ALA A 9 22.53 5.97 42.88
N LEU A 10 23.07 7.01 42.26
CA LEU A 10 22.46 7.68 41.10
C LEU A 10 22.68 6.79 39.87
N LEU A 11 21.63 6.07 39.44
CA LEU A 11 21.63 5.34 38.15
C LEU A 11 21.51 6.37 37.02
N VAL A 12 22.63 6.73 36.41
CA VAL A 12 22.65 7.45 35.14
C VAL A 12 22.37 6.44 34.05
N THR A 13 21.12 6.35 33.59
CA THR A 13 20.77 5.61 32.39
C THR A 13 21.28 6.40 31.18
N ALA A 14 22.44 6.00 30.66
CA ALA A 14 22.89 6.46 29.35
C ALA A 14 21.88 5.98 28.30
N ALA A 15 21.09 6.89 27.76
CA ALA A 15 20.28 6.62 26.58
C ALA A 15 21.26 6.29 25.45
N VAL A 16 21.32 5.01 25.07
CA VAL A 16 22.05 4.58 23.88
C VAL A 16 21.35 5.20 22.69
N HIS A 17 21.95 6.26 22.14
CA HIS A 17 21.48 6.90 20.91
C HIS A 17 21.79 5.92 19.76
N MET A 18 20.86 5.00 19.50
CA MET A 18 20.94 4.20 18.28
C MET A 18 20.84 5.16 17.09
N PRO A 19 21.73 5.07 16.08
CA PRO A 19 21.58 5.86 14.88
C PRO A 19 20.18 5.54 14.30
N LYS A 20 19.34 6.55 14.13
CA LYS A 20 18.09 6.42 13.40
C LYS A 20 18.46 5.88 12.02
N LYS A 21 18.11 4.62 11.74
CA LYS A 21 18.09 4.09 10.37
C LYS A 21 17.35 5.14 9.56
N SER A 22 17.89 5.60 8.44
CA SER A 22 17.17 6.54 7.54
C SER A 22 15.78 5.94 7.36
N GLY A 23 14.73 6.70 7.67
CA GLY A 23 13.37 6.17 7.80
C GLY A 23 12.98 5.35 6.57
N ASN A 24 12.27 4.27 6.79
CA ASN A 24 11.73 3.43 5.72
C ASN A 24 10.97 4.30 4.72
N THR A 25 11.09 3.98 3.44
CA THR A 25 10.49 4.74 2.35
C THR A 25 9.52 3.85 1.58
N VAL A 26 8.26 4.23 1.49
CA VAL A 26 7.23 3.50 0.74
C VAL A 26 6.94 4.22 -0.57
N CYS A 27 7.03 3.50 -1.69
CA CYS A 27 6.56 3.98 -2.98
C CYS A 27 5.09 3.59 -3.16
N ILE A 28 4.23 4.59 -3.32
CA ILE A 28 2.80 4.44 -3.54
C ILE A 28 2.53 4.72 -5.01
N ASP A 29 2.01 3.72 -5.70
CA ASP A 29 1.64 3.81 -7.10
C ASP A 29 0.11 3.95 -7.24
N ALA A 30 -0.33 5.10 -7.71
CA ALA A 30 -1.72 5.30 -8.09
C ALA A 30 -1.90 4.81 -9.53
N GLY A 31 -2.52 3.65 -9.72
CA GLY A 31 -2.72 3.05 -11.05
C GLY A 31 -3.42 3.99 -12.02
N HIS A 32 -3.13 3.82 -13.33
CA HIS A 32 -3.69 4.64 -14.41
C HIS A 32 -3.33 6.14 -14.31
N GLY A 33 -4.08 7.02 -14.98
CA GLY A 33 -3.89 8.49 -14.94
C GLY A 33 -3.88 9.14 -16.32
N GLY A 34 -4.27 10.41 -16.39
CA GLY A 34 -4.34 11.16 -17.64
C GLY A 34 -5.35 10.55 -18.62
N TYR A 35 -4.89 10.21 -19.82
CA TYR A 35 -5.72 9.57 -20.85
C TYR A 35 -6.03 8.08 -20.57
N ASP A 36 -5.25 7.42 -19.72
CA ASP A 36 -5.53 6.07 -19.25
C ASP A 36 -6.48 6.15 -18.05
N VAL A 37 -7.76 5.99 -18.30
CA VAL A 37 -8.80 6.14 -17.26
C VAL A 37 -8.96 4.89 -16.40
N GLY A 38 -8.38 3.74 -16.81
CA GLY A 38 -8.63 2.45 -16.19
C GLY A 38 -10.04 1.95 -16.44
N ALA A 39 -10.56 1.13 -15.54
CA ALA A 39 -11.93 0.67 -15.57
C ALA A 39 -12.91 1.81 -15.23
N THR A 40 -14.18 1.66 -15.67
CA THR A 40 -15.20 2.70 -15.50
C THR A 40 -16.53 2.14 -15.05
N ASN A 41 -17.30 2.94 -14.31
CA ASN A 41 -18.71 2.70 -14.01
C ASN A 41 -19.46 4.03 -14.14
N GLY A 42 -20.15 4.24 -15.28
CA GLY A 42 -20.70 5.53 -15.64
C GLY A 42 -19.62 6.62 -15.71
N GLU A 43 -19.75 7.66 -14.90
CA GLU A 43 -18.79 8.77 -14.81
C GLU A 43 -17.68 8.52 -13.76
N ARG A 44 -17.67 7.36 -13.10
CA ARG A 44 -16.62 6.99 -12.15
C ARG A 44 -15.45 6.35 -12.91
N TYR A 45 -14.26 6.89 -12.71
CA TYR A 45 -13.02 6.40 -13.32
C TYR A 45 -12.10 5.81 -12.26
N GLU A 46 -11.51 4.65 -12.59
CA GLU A 46 -10.57 3.96 -11.71
C GLU A 46 -9.38 4.84 -11.34
N LYS A 47 -8.84 5.59 -12.30
CA LYS A 47 -7.71 6.51 -12.07
C LYS A 47 -7.96 7.51 -10.94
N ASP A 48 -9.22 7.98 -10.78
CA ASP A 48 -9.58 8.98 -9.78
C ASP A 48 -9.68 8.34 -8.39
N ASP A 49 -10.27 7.16 -8.30
CA ASP A 49 -10.33 6.39 -7.06
C ASP A 49 -8.94 6.01 -6.58
N ASN A 50 -8.09 5.51 -7.48
CA ASN A 50 -6.70 5.14 -7.19
C ASN A 50 -5.91 6.34 -6.64
N LEU A 51 -6.06 7.51 -7.25
CA LEU A 51 -5.38 8.73 -6.79
C LEU A 51 -5.91 9.21 -5.43
N ARG A 52 -7.22 9.13 -5.21
CA ARG A 52 -7.84 9.49 -3.91
C ARG A 52 -7.28 8.64 -2.80
N LEU A 53 -7.26 7.31 -2.99
CA LEU A 53 -6.74 6.38 -2.00
C LEU A 53 -5.22 6.55 -1.80
N ALA A 54 -4.46 6.67 -2.87
CA ALA A 54 -3.01 6.85 -2.81
C ALA A 54 -2.61 8.09 -2.01
N LYS A 55 -3.31 9.22 -2.19
CA LYS A 55 -3.10 10.42 -1.38
C LYS A 55 -3.46 10.24 0.09
N ALA A 56 -4.52 9.49 0.38
CA ALA A 56 -4.89 9.18 1.76
C ALA A 56 -3.84 8.29 2.43
N VAL A 57 -3.35 7.25 1.74
CA VAL A 57 -2.25 6.38 2.22
C VAL A 57 -0.97 7.19 2.44
N GLU A 58 -0.63 8.09 1.51
CA GLU A 58 0.52 8.98 1.67
C GLU A 58 0.42 9.83 2.94
N ALA A 59 -0.75 10.40 3.21
CA ALA A 59 -0.98 11.22 4.39
C ALA A 59 -0.83 10.40 5.69
N GLU A 60 -1.37 9.18 5.71
CA GLU A 60 -1.29 8.27 6.86
C GLU A 60 0.15 7.80 7.12
N LEU A 61 0.91 7.43 6.09
CA LEU A 61 2.33 7.07 6.23
C LEU A 61 3.17 8.24 6.74
N LYS A 62 2.96 9.45 6.19
CA LYS A 62 3.65 10.66 6.67
C LYS A 62 3.33 10.99 8.12
N ALA A 63 2.09 10.80 8.55
CA ALA A 63 1.68 10.99 9.95
C ALA A 63 2.42 10.03 10.90
N ARG A 64 2.79 8.84 10.41
CA ARG A 64 3.60 7.83 11.14
C ARG A 64 5.11 8.05 11.01
N GLY A 65 5.55 9.12 10.34
CA GLY A 65 6.97 9.44 10.14
C GLY A 65 7.67 8.58 9.08
N ILE A 66 6.91 7.92 8.20
CA ILE A 66 7.41 7.14 7.08
C ILE A 66 7.62 8.06 5.88
N ASN A 67 8.75 7.93 5.19
CA ASN A 67 9.00 8.65 3.94
C ASN A 67 8.14 8.05 2.81
N THR A 68 7.67 8.91 1.92
CA THR A 68 6.81 8.48 0.83
C THR A 68 7.34 8.96 -0.53
N ILE A 69 7.10 8.15 -1.54
CA ILE A 69 7.28 8.46 -2.94
C ILE A 69 5.94 8.18 -3.62
N MET A 70 5.40 9.15 -4.34
CA MET A 70 4.26 8.92 -5.22
C MET A 70 4.76 8.76 -6.66
N THR A 71 4.20 7.80 -7.41
CA THR A 71 4.47 7.68 -8.86
C THR A 71 3.80 8.80 -9.64
N ARG A 72 2.62 9.24 -9.21
CA ARG A 72 1.91 10.45 -9.61
C ARG A 72 1.14 11.05 -8.44
N SER A 73 1.02 12.36 -8.41
CA SER A 73 0.27 13.10 -7.38
C SER A 73 -0.91 13.90 -7.94
N ASP A 74 -1.14 13.80 -9.23
CA ASP A 74 -2.22 14.45 -9.98
C ASP A 74 -2.75 13.52 -11.08
N ASP A 75 -3.64 14.02 -11.95
CA ASP A 75 -4.20 13.26 -13.06
C ASP A 75 -3.24 13.24 -14.28
N THR A 76 -2.02 12.77 -14.07
CA THR A 76 -1.01 12.61 -15.12
C THR A 76 -0.85 11.14 -15.46
N TYR A 77 -0.69 10.82 -16.75
CA TYR A 77 -0.30 9.49 -17.20
C TYR A 77 1.17 9.21 -16.86
N VAL A 78 1.43 8.05 -16.27
CA VAL A 78 2.78 7.54 -16.01
C VAL A 78 2.88 6.12 -16.58
N SER A 79 3.87 5.88 -17.42
CA SER A 79 4.08 4.55 -18.00
C SER A 79 4.42 3.50 -16.92
N LEU A 80 4.09 2.23 -17.16
CA LEU A 80 4.45 1.14 -16.24
C LEU A 80 5.95 1.11 -15.95
N GLU A 81 6.76 1.39 -16.96
CA GLU A 81 8.23 1.45 -16.84
C GLU A 81 8.67 2.58 -15.91
N ASP A 82 8.08 3.79 -16.05
CA ASP A 82 8.46 4.95 -15.24
C ASP A 82 8.00 4.83 -13.80
N ARG A 83 6.89 4.11 -13.52
CA ARG A 83 6.47 3.76 -12.16
C ARG A 83 7.56 2.94 -11.46
N CYS A 84 8.02 1.87 -12.09
CA CYS A 84 9.10 1.02 -11.57
C CYS A 84 10.42 1.79 -11.45
N LYS A 85 10.81 2.56 -12.48
CA LYS A 85 12.02 3.40 -12.45
C LYS A 85 12.00 4.40 -11.30
N THR A 86 10.83 4.97 -11.00
CA THR A 86 10.67 5.91 -9.88
C THR A 86 10.98 5.24 -8.56
N ALA A 87 10.39 4.08 -8.30
CA ALA A 87 10.62 3.31 -7.07
C ALA A 87 12.08 2.86 -6.93
N ASN A 88 12.61 2.21 -7.99
CA ASN A 88 13.97 1.64 -7.99
C ASN A 88 15.05 2.72 -7.87
N LYS A 89 14.96 3.80 -8.66
CA LYS A 89 15.94 4.90 -8.62
C LYS A 89 15.99 5.60 -7.26
N LYS A 90 14.82 5.74 -6.62
CA LYS A 90 14.71 6.37 -5.30
C LYS A 90 14.94 5.38 -4.16
N LYS A 91 15.20 4.09 -4.49
CA LYS A 91 15.51 3.03 -3.52
C LYS A 91 14.42 2.92 -2.43
N ALA A 92 13.16 2.85 -2.86
CA ALA A 92 12.06 2.59 -1.94
C ALA A 92 12.27 1.24 -1.23
N ASP A 93 11.86 1.13 0.02
CA ASP A 93 11.93 -0.12 0.79
C ASP A 93 10.73 -1.03 0.50
N LEU A 94 9.57 -0.46 0.15
CA LEU A 94 8.36 -1.16 -0.22
C LEU A 94 7.68 -0.44 -1.41
N PHE A 95 6.95 -1.21 -2.21
CA PHE A 95 6.13 -0.70 -3.31
C PHE A 95 4.71 -1.24 -3.22
N ILE A 96 3.71 -0.35 -3.25
CA ILE A 96 2.29 -0.72 -3.34
C ILE A 96 1.62 -0.02 -4.51
N SER A 97 1.02 -0.79 -5.42
CA SER A 97 0.18 -0.28 -6.51
C SER A 97 -1.29 -0.41 -6.14
N LEU A 98 -2.05 0.67 -6.27
CA LEU A 98 -3.44 0.76 -5.87
C LEU A 98 -4.34 0.85 -7.10
N HIS A 99 -5.33 -0.05 -7.17
CA HIS A 99 -6.23 -0.26 -8.30
C HIS A 99 -7.66 -0.54 -7.85
N ARG A 100 -8.59 -0.51 -8.79
CA ARG A 100 -9.96 -0.99 -8.66
C ARG A 100 -10.21 -2.06 -9.73
N ASN A 101 -10.68 -3.21 -9.31
CA ASN A 101 -11.00 -4.33 -10.20
C ASN A 101 -12.24 -4.04 -11.07
N SER A 102 -12.40 -4.78 -12.16
CA SER A 102 -13.61 -4.75 -12.97
C SER A 102 -13.93 -6.10 -13.58
N ALA A 103 -15.21 -6.42 -13.68
CA ALA A 103 -15.74 -7.59 -14.39
C ALA A 103 -17.24 -7.35 -14.65
N ASP A 104 -17.82 -8.18 -15.56
CA ASP A 104 -19.28 -8.17 -15.80
C ASP A 104 -20.09 -8.52 -14.55
N SER A 105 -19.50 -9.32 -13.67
CA SER A 105 -20.03 -9.62 -12.34
C SER A 105 -18.88 -9.96 -11.39
N GLY A 106 -18.91 -9.41 -10.19
CA GLY A 106 -17.88 -9.68 -9.18
C GLY A 106 -17.87 -8.59 -8.11
N CYS A 107 -17.43 -8.97 -6.92
CA CYS A 107 -17.19 -8.05 -5.81
C CYS A 107 -16.02 -8.57 -4.97
N GLY A 108 -15.47 -7.69 -4.13
CA GLY A 108 -14.44 -8.02 -3.16
C GLY A 108 -13.06 -7.53 -3.51
N PHE A 109 -12.21 -7.66 -2.53
CA PHE A 109 -10.84 -7.12 -2.54
C PHE A 109 -9.86 -8.27 -2.76
N GLU A 110 -8.82 -8.04 -3.55
CA GLU A 110 -7.75 -9.01 -3.79
C GLU A 110 -6.40 -8.29 -3.89
N ILE A 111 -5.33 -8.98 -3.51
CA ILE A 111 -3.98 -8.44 -3.62
C ILE A 111 -3.13 -9.40 -4.46
N TRP A 112 -2.39 -8.84 -5.40
CA TRP A 112 -1.58 -9.58 -6.34
C TRP A 112 -0.09 -9.36 -6.08
N THR A 113 0.64 -10.45 -6.04
CA THR A 113 2.09 -10.51 -5.94
C THR A 113 2.68 -11.24 -7.16
N LEU A 114 3.97 -11.53 -7.16
CA LEU A 114 4.58 -12.38 -8.19
C LEU A 114 4.01 -13.80 -8.13
N LYS A 115 3.99 -14.51 -9.26
CA LYS A 115 3.55 -15.90 -9.34
C LYS A 115 4.29 -16.85 -8.40
N ASN A 116 5.59 -16.62 -8.23
CA ASN A 116 6.46 -17.30 -7.28
C ASN A 116 7.02 -16.24 -6.32
N SER A 117 6.13 -15.67 -5.52
CA SER A 117 6.47 -14.54 -4.66
C SER A 117 7.61 -14.84 -3.72
N PRO A 118 8.57 -13.92 -3.59
CA PRO A 118 9.44 -13.88 -2.43
C PRO A 118 8.62 -13.82 -1.13
N PRO A 119 9.14 -14.36 -0.02
CA PRO A 119 8.43 -14.32 1.26
C PRO A 119 8.00 -12.91 1.70
N ASP A 120 8.83 -11.90 1.43
CA ASP A 120 8.56 -10.52 1.83
C ASP A 120 7.41 -9.89 1.03
N ASP A 121 7.22 -10.25 -0.25
CA ASP A 121 6.07 -9.83 -1.05
C ASP A 121 4.76 -10.41 -0.48
N LEU A 122 4.80 -11.70 -0.11
CA LEU A 122 3.66 -12.37 0.51
C LEU A 122 3.32 -11.76 1.86
N LEU A 123 4.33 -11.54 2.71
CA LEU A 123 4.13 -10.94 4.03
C LEU A 123 3.50 -9.55 3.91
N LEU A 124 4.01 -8.70 3.00
CA LEU A 124 3.44 -7.38 2.73
C LEU A 124 1.97 -7.49 2.31
N ALA A 125 1.66 -8.36 1.35
CA ALA A 125 0.31 -8.52 0.81
C ALA A 125 -0.67 -9.11 1.84
N GLU A 126 -0.24 -10.08 2.63
CA GLU A 126 -1.05 -10.70 3.69
C GLU A 126 -1.35 -9.72 4.81
N ASN A 127 -0.35 -8.97 5.31
CA ASN A 127 -0.55 -7.94 6.31
C ASN A 127 -1.57 -6.88 5.85
N ILE A 128 -1.45 -6.40 4.61
CA ILE A 128 -2.39 -5.43 4.05
C ILE A 128 -3.80 -6.04 3.95
N MET A 129 -3.93 -7.29 3.47
CA MET A 129 -5.23 -7.94 3.32
C MET A 129 -5.91 -8.15 4.68
N ASP A 130 -5.16 -8.56 5.70
CA ASP A 130 -5.67 -8.76 7.06
C ASP A 130 -6.12 -7.43 7.66
N ALA A 131 -5.31 -6.38 7.54
CA ALA A 131 -5.66 -5.05 8.03
C ALA A 131 -6.91 -4.46 7.33
N LEU A 132 -7.04 -4.67 6.01
CA LEU A 132 -8.24 -4.29 5.27
C LEU A 132 -9.46 -5.11 5.73
N GLY A 133 -9.25 -6.38 6.08
CA GLY A 133 -10.29 -7.27 6.61
C GLY A 133 -10.90 -6.75 7.91
N GLU A 134 -10.10 -6.21 8.81
CA GLU A 134 -10.54 -5.59 10.08
C GLU A 134 -11.41 -4.32 9.86
N VAL A 135 -11.16 -3.57 8.79
CA VAL A 135 -12.02 -2.43 8.41
C VAL A 135 -13.37 -2.90 7.86
N GLY A 136 -13.38 -4.02 7.18
CA GLY A 136 -14.55 -4.64 6.56
C GLY A 136 -14.52 -4.59 5.04
N LEU A 137 -14.72 -5.75 4.44
CA LEU A 137 -14.73 -5.99 2.99
C LEU A 137 -16.08 -6.57 2.57
N SER A 138 -16.52 -6.29 1.35
CA SER A 138 -17.66 -7.01 0.74
C SER A 138 -17.35 -8.50 0.61
N LYS A 139 -16.12 -8.81 0.20
CA LYS A 139 -15.57 -10.16 0.12
C LYS A 139 -14.06 -10.12 0.15
N ASN A 140 -13.43 -10.94 0.99
CA ASN A 140 -12.00 -11.20 0.92
C ASN A 140 -11.74 -12.26 -0.17
N ARG A 141 -11.04 -11.85 -1.24
CA ARG A 141 -10.67 -12.73 -2.36
C ARG A 141 -9.25 -13.27 -2.23
N GLY A 142 -8.54 -12.84 -1.17
CA GLY A 142 -7.21 -13.32 -0.78
C GLY A 142 -6.06 -12.70 -1.56
N VAL A 143 -4.87 -13.14 -1.17
CA VAL A 143 -3.61 -12.85 -1.88
C VAL A 143 -3.42 -13.87 -3.00
N LYS A 144 -2.98 -13.39 -4.16
CA LYS A 144 -2.84 -14.18 -5.39
C LYS A 144 -1.49 -13.92 -6.05
N GLY A 145 -0.98 -14.92 -6.74
CA GLY A 145 0.26 -14.81 -7.52
C GLY A 145 0.03 -14.69 -9.02
N GLY A 146 0.74 -13.77 -9.67
CA GLY A 146 0.69 -13.58 -11.12
C GLY A 146 -0.28 -12.52 -11.59
N ILE A 147 -0.99 -12.79 -12.68
CA ILE A 147 -2.11 -12.01 -13.24
C ILE A 147 -3.29 -12.93 -13.47
N ALA A 148 -4.49 -12.45 -13.25
CA ALA A 148 -5.69 -13.20 -13.55
C ALA A 148 -5.71 -13.69 -15.03
N GLY A 149 -5.88 -14.99 -15.20
CA GLY A 149 -6.19 -15.62 -16.49
C GLY A 149 -5.02 -15.99 -17.41
N ASN A 150 -3.79 -15.47 -17.26
CA ASN A 150 -2.70 -15.76 -18.20
C ASN A 150 -1.40 -16.30 -17.60
N GLY A 151 -1.31 -16.37 -16.27
CA GLY A 151 -0.14 -16.91 -15.57
C GLY A 151 1.15 -16.07 -15.64
N ASN A 152 1.10 -14.85 -16.18
CA ASN A 152 2.18 -13.87 -16.14
C ASN A 152 2.20 -13.12 -14.80
N ASN A 153 3.11 -12.16 -14.67
CA ASN A 153 3.15 -11.24 -13.53
C ASN A 153 2.70 -9.84 -13.96
N TYR A 154 2.06 -9.10 -13.06
CA TYR A 154 1.88 -7.66 -13.28
C TYR A 154 3.23 -7.00 -13.50
N TYR A 155 3.28 -6.07 -14.46
CA TYR A 155 4.52 -5.43 -14.86
C TYR A 155 5.22 -4.74 -13.68
N VAL A 156 4.46 -4.03 -12.86
CA VAL A 156 5.00 -3.30 -11.71
C VAL A 156 5.59 -4.24 -10.66
N ASN A 157 4.91 -5.35 -10.32
CA ASN A 157 5.45 -6.33 -9.37
C ASN A 157 6.71 -7.03 -9.92
N LYS A 158 6.80 -7.20 -11.25
CA LYS A 158 7.95 -7.88 -11.87
C LYS A 158 9.19 -7.02 -11.97
N ASN A 159 9.03 -5.70 -12.09
CA ASN A 159 10.11 -4.78 -12.45
C ASN A 159 10.46 -3.78 -11.33
N THR A 160 9.95 -3.97 -10.14
CA THR A 160 10.39 -3.29 -8.92
C THR A 160 11.39 -4.17 -8.17
N ASP A 161 12.39 -3.54 -7.53
CA ASP A 161 13.53 -4.22 -6.90
C ASP A 161 13.28 -4.53 -5.41
N MET A 162 12.21 -4.00 -4.83
CA MET A 162 11.82 -4.14 -3.43
C MET A 162 10.57 -5.01 -3.30
N PRO A 163 10.21 -5.48 -2.09
CA PRO A 163 8.93 -6.14 -1.85
C PRO A 163 7.77 -5.32 -2.38
N SER A 164 6.90 -5.97 -3.16
CA SER A 164 5.86 -5.29 -3.92
C SER A 164 4.53 -6.06 -3.97
N CYS A 165 3.43 -5.31 -3.99
CA CYS A 165 2.11 -5.86 -4.28
C CYS A 165 1.25 -4.87 -5.06
N LEU A 166 0.19 -5.41 -5.71
CA LEU A 166 -0.86 -4.64 -6.37
C LEU A 166 -2.19 -4.98 -5.69
N ALA A 167 -2.83 -3.99 -5.10
CA ALA A 167 -4.09 -4.12 -4.38
C ALA A 167 -5.26 -3.67 -5.25
N GLU A 168 -6.18 -4.59 -5.49
CA GLU A 168 -7.48 -4.35 -6.13
C GLU A 168 -8.52 -4.07 -5.03
N MET A 169 -8.82 -2.80 -4.84
CA MET A 169 -9.62 -2.27 -3.75
C MET A 169 -11.12 -2.32 -4.05
N GLY A 170 -11.63 -3.52 -4.33
CA GLY A 170 -13.01 -3.75 -4.73
C GLY A 170 -13.25 -3.53 -6.22
N PHE A 171 -14.41 -3.97 -6.71
CA PHE A 171 -14.79 -3.84 -8.12
C PHE A 171 -15.48 -2.49 -8.36
N ILE A 172 -14.93 -1.70 -9.29
CA ILE A 172 -15.55 -0.42 -9.67
C ILE A 172 -16.92 -0.63 -10.32
N THR A 173 -17.14 -1.81 -10.91
CA THR A 173 -18.41 -2.22 -11.53
C THR A 173 -19.45 -2.74 -10.55
N ASP A 174 -19.15 -2.81 -9.24
CA ASP A 174 -20.06 -3.23 -8.18
C ASP A 174 -20.43 -2.04 -7.27
N ASP A 175 -21.71 -1.74 -7.15
CA ASP A 175 -22.19 -0.60 -6.38
C ASP A 175 -21.94 -0.78 -4.86
N GLY A 176 -21.94 -2.02 -4.36
CA GLY A 176 -21.62 -2.33 -2.97
C GLY A 176 -20.16 -2.04 -2.64
N ASP A 177 -19.24 -2.45 -3.51
CA ASP A 177 -17.82 -2.15 -3.38
C ASP A 177 -17.55 -0.65 -3.50
N ASN A 178 -18.27 0.06 -4.38
CA ASN A 178 -18.15 1.50 -4.50
C ASN A 178 -18.63 2.23 -3.24
N ALA A 179 -19.75 1.80 -2.65
CA ALA A 179 -20.25 2.37 -1.41
C ALA A 179 -19.31 2.12 -0.24
N LEU A 180 -18.73 0.91 -0.14
CA LEU A 180 -17.71 0.58 0.88
C LEU A 180 -16.43 1.39 0.69
N PHE A 181 -15.94 1.51 -0.55
CA PHE A 181 -14.76 2.30 -0.88
C PHE A 181 -14.92 3.76 -0.45
N ASP A 182 -16.03 4.40 -0.80
CA ASP A 182 -16.28 5.80 -0.46
C ASP A 182 -16.45 6.01 1.05
N LYS A 183 -17.20 5.11 1.71
CA LYS A 183 -17.45 5.16 3.15
C LYS A 183 -16.16 4.97 3.97
N ASN A 184 -15.31 4.03 3.56
CA ASN A 184 -14.18 3.57 4.36
C ASN A 184 -12.82 4.04 3.85
N LEU A 185 -12.74 4.94 2.86
CA LEU A 185 -11.50 5.35 2.20
C LEU A 185 -10.39 5.70 3.19
N GLN A 186 -10.67 6.51 4.21
CA GLN A 186 -9.69 6.90 5.22
C GLN A 186 -9.28 5.72 6.11
N SER A 187 -10.23 4.86 6.48
CA SER A 187 -9.95 3.67 7.28
C SER A 187 -9.11 2.66 6.51
N TYR A 188 -9.36 2.48 5.20
CA TYR A 188 -8.53 1.65 4.33
C TYR A 188 -7.12 2.22 4.20
N ALA A 189 -7.00 3.55 4.06
CA ALA A 189 -5.70 4.20 4.00
C ALA A 189 -4.90 4.01 5.29
N ALA A 190 -5.55 4.17 6.46
CA ALA A 190 -4.94 3.92 7.75
C ALA A 190 -4.51 2.45 7.91
N ALA A 191 -5.38 1.50 7.53
CA ALA A 191 -5.09 0.07 7.59
C ALA A 191 -3.88 -0.32 6.72
N ILE A 192 -3.79 0.20 5.48
CA ILE A 192 -2.64 -0.01 4.60
C ILE A 192 -1.35 0.57 5.21
N ALA A 193 -1.45 1.72 5.88
CA ALA A 193 -0.29 2.36 6.49
C ALA A 193 0.16 1.69 7.81
N ASP A 194 -0.73 0.98 8.49
CA ASP A 194 -0.43 0.23 9.73
C ASP A 194 0.19 -1.14 9.42
N ALA A 195 -0.17 -1.75 8.28
CA ALA A 195 0.32 -3.04 7.79
C ALA A 195 1.80 -2.99 7.35
#